data_35fc8d0df6e90add52c529abfa73b360
#
_entry.id   35fc8d0df6e90add52c529abfa73b360
#
_cell.length_a   1.000
_cell.length_b   1.000
_cell.length_c   1.000
_cell.angle_alpha   90.00
_cell.angle_beta   90.00
_cell.angle_gamma   90.00
#
_symmetry.space_group_name_H-M   'P 1'
#
loop_
_entity.id
_entity.type
_entity.pdbx_description
1 polymer ?
#
loop_
_entity_poly.entity_id
_entity_poly.type
_entity_poly.pdbx_seq_one_letter_code
_entity_poly.pdbx_strand_id
1 'polypeptide(L)'
;MNRVIRKFVLVAVALLPFIPTFAQLPEKIEAAAAECGFKVSGIEAIEIGERLKDLYVEKYRLFIEQPIDHTNPALGTFRQKVILFHIDYDQPMLLITEGYTSNGGHPRYSNELSTMFKTNMIEVEHRYFGESIPFMQDDSTITDETLNWNYMTAKNEAADLHRVNQLFKKIYQDKWIATGISKGGQTTMFYTTYYPEDIDISVPYVGPLCKGQEDGRHEPFLANVAGTPRDREILHNFQVEFLKRRAAIQPMFEELSKKQNLTYKISMDAVYDYCVLEFPFAFWQWGYSTDIVPDPAKATDREMFDFLVKTSGPDYFAEGDSSAPFFVQAAKELGYYGYDTKPFKGLLSIKDAEGYLLNIFVPQSQEFKFDKYLYKDIKKFLAKTDSKMLFIYGEFDPWSAVMPVAPVENEELKKKGKGRQTMHLFIDPAGSHRARINTLPDDKKKEAVAILEAWLAE
;
A
#
# COMPACT_ATOMS: atom_id res chain seq x y z
N MET A 1 88.35 29.68 4.30
CA MET A 1 87.29 29.92 3.30
C MET A 1 86.48 28.62 3.06
N ASN A 2 85.47 28.35 3.91
CA ASN A 2 84.70 27.13 3.86
C ASN A 2 83.31 27.47 3.32
N ARG A 3 82.96 26.93 2.11
CA ARG A 3 81.63 27.00 1.52
C ARG A 3 80.77 25.90 2.12
N VAL A 4 79.70 26.27 2.84
CA VAL A 4 78.64 25.37 3.34
C VAL A 4 77.58 25.24 2.18
N ILE A 5 77.42 24.02 1.65
CA ILE A 5 76.44 23.69 0.65
C ILE A 5 75.14 23.25 1.41
N ARG A 6 74.09 24.09 1.44
CA ARG A 6 72.73 23.70 1.90
C ARG A 6 72.04 22.85 0.86
N LYS A 7 71.79 21.57 1.18
CA LYS A 7 70.93 20.71 0.42
C LYS A 7 69.48 21.04 0.78
N PHE A 8 68.72 21.51 -0.19
CA PHE A 8 67.26 21.57 -0.09
C PHE A 8 66.68 20.19 -0.41
N VAL A 9 65.96 19.60 0.56
CA VAL A 9 65.17 18.40 0.33
C VAL A 9 63.75 18.87 -0.09
N LEU A 10 63.41 18.68 -1.33
CA LEU A 10 62.05 18.85 -1.83
C LEU A 10 61.21 17.64 -1.36
N VAL A 11 60.30 17.85 -0.43
CA VAL A 11 59.25 16.88 -0.09
C VAL A 11 58.14 17.06 -1.09
N ALA A 12 58.05 16.17 -2.06
CA ALA A 12 56.90 16.07 -2.95
C ALA A 12 55.73 15.44 -2.19
N VAL A 13 54.76 16.25 -1.76
CA VAL A 13 53.49 15.76 -1.25
C VAL A 13 52.68 15.31 -2.48
N ALA A 14 52.59 14.01 -2.65
CA ALA A 14 51.69 13.42 -3.64
C ALA A 14 50.23 13.68 -3.19
N LEU A 15 49.58 14.64 -3.82
CA LEU A 15 48.12 14.80 -3.75
C LEU A 15 47.52 13.59 -4.50
N LEU A 16 47.12 12.56 -3.76
CA LEU A 16 46.23 11.53 -4.29
C LEU A 16 44.91 12.22 -4.71
N PRO A 17 44.42 12.00 -5.92
CA PRO A 17 43.13 12.54 -6.29
C PRO A 17 42.08 11.93 -5.37
N PHE A 18 41.31 12.77 -4.70
CA PHE A 18 40.10 12.40 -3.99
C PHE A 18 39.09 11.96 -5.07
N ILE A 19 39.12 10.67 -5.40
CA ILE A 19 38.07 10.05 -6.21
C ILE A 19 36.86 9.99 -5.29
N PRO A 20 35.77 10.71 -5.59
CA PRO A 20 34.58 10.59 -4.78
C PRO A 20 34.11 9.13 -4.77
N THR A 21 33.84 8.60 -3.59
CA THR A 21 33.47 7.20 -3.29
C THR A 21 32.10 6.78 -3.84
N PHE A 22 31.57 7.45 -4.85
CA PHE A 22 30.23 7.21 -5.44
C PHE A 22 30.08 5.91 -6.25
N ALA A 23 31.17 5.18 -6.50
CA ALA A 23 31.16 3.95 -7.31
C ALA A 23 31.02 2.65 -6.49
N GLN A 24 30.92 2.72 -5.15
CA GLN A 24 30.99 1.50 -4.32
C GLN A 24 29.65 0.79 -4.09
N LEU A 25 28.51 1.48 -4.11
CA LEU A 25 27.21 0.87 -3.76
C LEU A 25 26.71 -0.11 -4.82
N PRO A 26 26.73 0.17 -6.13
CA PRO A 26 26.40 -0.82 -7.17
C PRO A 26 27.25 -2.09 -7.06
N GLU A 27 28.56 -1.97 -6.89
CA GLU A 27 29.49 -3.10 -6.75
C GLU A 27 29.19 -3.94 -5.48
N LYS A 28 28.84 -3.28 -4.37
CA LYS A 28 28.39 -3.98 -3.14
C LYS A 28 27.07 -4.74 -3.36
N ILE A 29 26.13 -4.16 -4.10
CA ILE A 29 24.86 -4.82 -4.44
C ILE A 29 25.12 -6.07 -5.29
N GLU A 30 25.98 -5.97 -6.31
CA GLU A 30 26.35 -7.11 -7.16
C GLU A 30 27.06 -8.21 -6.36
N ALA A 31 28.01 -7.83 -5.48
CA ALA A 31 28.71 -8.77 -4.63
C ALA A 31 27.75 -9.47 -3.64
N ALA A 32 26.88 -8.72 -2.97
CA ALA A 32 25.87 -9.27 -2.06
C ALA A 32 24.90 -10.21 -2.79
N ALA A 33 24.46 -9.85 -4.00
CA ALA A 33 23.63 -10.69 -4.82
C ALA A 33 24.32 -12.01 -5.20
N ALA A 34 25.59 -11.95 -5.58
CA ALA A 34 26.41 -13.13 -5.89
C ALA A 34 26.57 -14.05 -4.67
N GLU A 35 26.81 -13.51 -3.48
CA GLU A 35 26.85 -14.28 -2.23
C GLU A 35 25.54 -14.99 -1.91
N CYS A 36 24.41 -14.36 -2.22
CA CYS A 36 23.09 -14.95 -2.04
C CYS A 36 22.69 -15.93 -3.17
N GLY A 37 23.46 -15.99 -4.26
CA GLY A 37 23.09 -16.73 -5.47
C GLY A 37 21.92 -16.07 -6.22
N PHE A 38 21.73 -14.76 -6.08
CA PHE A 38 20.69 -13.99 -6.74
C PHE A 38 21.26 -13.27 -7.96
N LYS A 39 20.38 -12.95 -8.93
CA LYS A 39 20.74 -12.11 -10.06
C LYS A 39 20.11 -10.74 -9.90
N VAL A 40 20.92 -9.72 -10.09
CA VAL A 40 20.51 -8.31 -10.13
C VAL A 40 20.87 -7.73 -11.50
N SER A 41 20.12 -6.75 -11.95
CA SER A 41 20.36 -6.08 -13.24
C SER A 41 19.83 -4.65 -13.22
N GLY A 42 20.27 -3.84 -14.20
CA GLY A 42 19.76 -2.49 -14.41
C GLY A 42 19.97 -1.58 -13.19
N ILE A 43 21.12 -1.70 -12.51
CA ILE A 43 21.45 -0.79 -11.38
C ILE A 43 21.78 0.57 -11.98
N GLU A 44 20.85 1.49 -11.87
CA GLU A 44 20.94 2.83 -12.45
C GLU A 44 20.74 3.89 -11.37
N ALA A 45 21.65 4.86 -11.30
CA ALA A 45 21.45 6.04 -10.47
C ALA A 45 20.29 6.88 -11.01
N ILE A 46 19.36 7.26 -10.13
CA ILE A 46 18.21 8.08 -10.49
C ILE A 46 18.15 9.35 -9.66
N GLU A 47 17.38 10.32 -10.13
CA GLU A 47 17.32 11.66 -9.55
C GLU A 47 16.79 11.66 -8.11
N ILE A 48 17.48 12.41 -7.23
CA ILE A 48 17.00 12.81 -5.92
C ILE A 48 16.46 14.22 -6.02
N GLY A 49 15.16 14.41 -5.70
CA GLY A 49 14.56 15.75 -5.72
C GLY A 49 15.16 16.69 -4.67
N GLU A 50 15.17 17.98 -4.96
CA GLU A 50 15.81 19.02 -4.14
C GLU A 50 15.53 18.94 -2.63
N ARG A 51 14.29 18.59 -2.24
CA ARG A 51 13.89 18.48 -0.82
C ARG A 51 14.49 17.27 -0.09
N LEU A 52 15.04 16.32 -0.82
CA LEU A 52 15.57 15.06 -0.29
C LEU A 52 17.10 14.97 -0.36
N LYS A 53 17.76 15.95 -1.01
CA LYS A 53 19.24 15.98 -1.16
C LYS A 53 19.97 16.14 0.17
N ASP A 54 19.32 16.74 1.17
CA ASP A 54 19.90 16.85 2.52
C ASP A 54 19.72 15.55 3.33
N LEU A 55 18.91 14.62 2.84
CA LEU A 55 18.64 13.34 3.51
C LEU A 55 19.37 12.18 2.83
N TYR A 56 19.25 12.05 1.49
CA TYR A 56 19.81 10.94 0.74
C TYR A 56 21.02 11.36 -0.08
N VAL A 57 22.07 10.53 -0.03
CA VAL A 57 23.32 10.72 -0.78
C VAL A 57 23.20 10.12 -2.18
N GLU A 58 22.60 8.95 -2.28
CA GLU A 58 22.45 8.20 -3.53
C GLU A 58 21.05 7.59 -3.64
N LYS A 59 20.59 7.39 -4.87
CA LYS A 59 19.32 6.73 -5.18
C LYS A 59 19.47 5.90 -6.42
N TYR A 60 19.02 4.64 -6.36
CA TYR A 60 19.15 3.69 -7.45
C TYR A 60 17.82 3.02 -7.78
N ARG A 61 17.60 2.75 -9.07
CA ARG A 61 16.66 1.76 -9.56
C ARG A 61 17.44 0.50 -9.92
N LEU A 62 16.92 -0.66 -9.57
CA LEU A 62 17.47 -1.95 -9.95
C LEU A 62 16.37 -3.01 -10.08
N PHE A 63 16.72 -4.14 -10.67
CA PHE A 63 15.85 -5.30 -10.76
C PHE A 63 16.50 -6.51 -10.11
N ILE A 64 15.70 -7.25 -9.34
CA ILE A 64 16.08 -8.53 -8.75
C ILE A 64 15.32 -9.63 -9.49
N GLU A 65 16.01 -10.68 -9.93
CA GLU A 65 15.37 -11.85 -10.53
C GLU A 65 14.69 -12.68 -9.43
N GLN A 66 13.35 -12.80 -9.52
CA GLN A 66 12.53 -13.53 -8.58
C GLN A 66 11.92 -14.77 -9.22
N PRO A 67 11.78 -15.90 -8.52
CA PRO A 67 11.01 -17.03 -9.00
C PRO A 67 9.54 -16.65 -9.24
N ILE A 68 8.96 -17.12 -10.32
CA ILE A 68 7.51 -17.00 -10.57
C ILE A 68 6.74 -17.66 -9.43
N ASP A 69 7.19 -18.85 -9.01
CA ASP A 69 6.71 -19.56 -7.84
C ASP A 69 7.89 -19.99 -6.96
N HIS A 70 7.96 -19.50 -5.74
CA HIS A 70 9.02 -19.85 -4.79
C HIS A 70 8.98 -21.30 -4.35
N THR A 71 7.83 -21.99 -4.49
CA THR A 71 7.70 -23.43 -4.21
C THR A 71 8.11 -24.31 -5.39
N ASN A 72 8.18 -23.76 -6.59
CA ASN A 72 8.58 -24.42 -7.82
C ASN A 72 9.42 -23.50 -8.73
N PRO A 73 10.69 -23.23 -8.38
CA PRO A 73 11.55 -22.32 -9.16
C PRO A 73 11.79 -22.78 -10.62
N ALA A 74 11.50 -24.03 -10.95
CA ALA A 74 11.63 -24.55 -12.32
C ALA A 74 10.63 -23.93 -13.32
N LEU A 75 9.60 -23.21 -12.83
CA LEU A 75 8.66 -22.46 -13.67
C LEU A 75 9.28 -21.23 -14.35
N GLY A 76 10.48 -20.83 -13.95
CA GLY A 76 11.15 -19.65 -14.46
C GLY A 76 11.13 -18.49 -13.46
N THR A 77 11.59 -17.34 -13.96
CA THR A 77 11.80 -16.13 -13.16
C THR A 77 11.19 -14.92 -13.85
N PHE A 78 11.06 -13.84 -13.10
CA PHE A 78 10.73 -12.50 -13.61
C PHE A 78 11.62 -11.46 -12.91
N ARG A 79 11.71 -10.28 -13.48
CA ARG A 79 12.46 -9.17 -12.88
C ARG A 79 11.53 -8.33 -12.02
N GLN A 80 11.86 -8.19 -10.75
CA GLN A 80 11.14 -7.33 -9.81
C GLN A 80 11.88 -6.01 -9.62
N LYS A 81 11.19 -4.90 -9.80
CA LYS A 81 11.74 -3.55 -9.63
C LYS A 81 11.90 -3.21 -8.15
N VAL A 82 13.05 -2.64 -7.83
CA VAL A 82 13.42 -2.15 -6.51
C VAL A 82 14.01 -0.76 -6.62
N ILE A 83 13.60 0.14 -5.73
CA ILE A 83 14.19 1.48 -5.61
C ILE A 83 14.90 1.57 -4.27
N LEU A 84 16.19 1.88 -4.30
CA LEU A 84 17.03 2.06 -3.12
C LEU A 84 17.36 3.54 -2.93
N PHE A 85 17.19 4.03 -1.72
CA PHE A 85 17.62 5.34 -1.25
C PHE A 85 18.69 5.14 -0.16
N HIS A 86 19.86 5.68 -0.36
CA HIS A 86 21.01 5.51 0.53
C HIS A 86 21.36 6.80 1.27
N ILE A 87 21.55 6.67 2.57
CA ILE A 87 22.10 7.71 3.45
C ILE A 87 23.51 7.30 3.89
N ASP A 88 23.61 6.19 4.60
CA ASP A 88 24.86 5.64 5.15
C ASP A 88 24.66 4.14 5.46
N TYR A 89 25.74 3.38 5.50
CA TYR A 89 25.71 1.93 5.80
C TYR A 89 25.34 1.64 7.26
N ASP A 90 25.61 2.57 8.18
CA ASP A 90 25.34 2.46 9.61
C ASP A 90 23.97 3.06 10.03
N GLN A 91 23.10 3.39 9.06
CA GLN A 91 21.75 3.86 9.34
C GLN A 91 20.72 2.73 9.19
N PRO A 92 19.66 2.74 9.99
CA PRO A 92 18.57 1.77 9.86
C PRO A 92 18.00 1.71 8.43
N MET A 93 17.41 0.58 8.08
CA MET A 93 16.75 0.37 6.80
C MET A 93 15.22 0.40 6.93
N LEU A 94 14.56 1.19 6.10
CA LEU A 94 13.12 1.19 5.94
C LEU A 94 12.75 0.39 4.68
N LEU A 95 12.09 -0.74 4.85
CA LEU A 95 11.53 -1.53 3.76
C LEU A 95 10.08 -1.12 3.52
N ILE A 96 9.81 -0.49 2.39
CA ILE A 96 8.45 -0.20 1.93
C ILE A 96 7.90 -1.44 1.24
N THR A 97 6.96 -2.09 1.89
CA THR A 97 6.22 -3.23 1.34
C THR A 97 5.07 -2.69 0.50
N GLU A 98 5.40 -2.18 -0.70
CA GLU A 98 4.42 -1.59 -1.58
C GLU A 98 3.32 -2.62 -1.94
N GLY A 99 2.10 -2.17 -2.03
CA GLY A 99 1.00 -3.07 -2.40
C GLY A 99 0.69 -3.03 -3.90
N TYR A 100 1.33 -2.12 -4.63
CA TYR A 100 1.00 -1.74 -6.00
C TYR A 100 2.27 -1.47 -6.82
N THR A 101 2.13 -0.67 -7.89
CA THR A 101 3.24 -0.12 -8.66
C THR A 101 4.10 0.80 -7.79
N SER A 102 5.42 0.65 -7.87
CA SER A 102 6.37 1.50 -7.17
C SER A 102 6.34 2.94 -7.69
N ASN A 103 6.23 3.88 -6.76
CA ASN A 103 6.34 5.32 -7.01
C ASN A 103 7.70 5.90 -6.58
N GLY A 104 8.54 5.09 -5.97
CA GLY A 104 9.86 5.49 -5.46
C GLY A 104 10.78 6.09 -6.50
N GLY A 105 10.61 5.74 -7.77
CA GLY A 105 11.34 6.36 -8.88
C GLY A 105 11.14 7.87 -9.00
N HIS A 106 9.99 8.41 -8.54
CA HIS A 106 9.70 9.84 -8.65
C HIS A 106 10.65 10.68 -7.77
N PRO A 107 11.21 11.81 -8.25
CA PRO A 107 12.20 12.60 -7.51
C PRO A 107 11.69 13.12 -6.15
N ARG A 108 10.38 13.34 -5.99
CA ARG A 108 9.75 13.86 -4.76
C ARG A 108 9.20 12.79 -3.83
N TYR A 109 9.37 11.49 -4.17
CA TYR A 109 8.89 10.42 -3.32
C TYR A 109 9.64 10.40 -1.99
N SER A 110 8.89 10.39 -0.89
CA SER A 110 9.42 10.30 0.47
C SER A 110 8.46 9.53 1.36
N ASN A 111 8.99 8.98 2.46
CA ASN A 111 8.19 8.33 3.49
C ASN A 111 8.37 9.08 4.82
N GLU A 112 7.29 9.18 5.63
CA GLU A 112 7.38 9.92 6.89
C GLU A 112 8.35 9.27 7.87
N LEU A 113 8.43 7.92 7.95
CA LEU A 113 9.34 7.22 8.84
C LEU A 113 10.80 7.45 8.44
N SER A 114 11.11 7.43 7.13
CA SER A 114 12.47 7.70 6.67
C SER A 114 12.91 9.12 7.00
N THR A 115 11.98 10.08 6.92
CA THR A 115 12.25 11.48 7.26
C THR A 115 12.42 11.67 8.78
N MET A 116 11.56 11.02 9.58
CA MET A 116 11.60 11.11 11.05
C MET A 116 12.86 10.49 11.64
N PHE A 117 13.25 9.31 11.16
CA PHE A 117 14.30 8.51 11.76
C PHE A 117 15.60 8.47 10.92
N LYS A 118 15.67 9.21 9.82
CA LYS A 118 16.83 9.28 8.90
C LYS A 118 17.31 7.89 8.48
N THR A 119 16.39 7.06 7.96
CA THR A 119 16.71 5.70 7.54
C THR A 119 17.08 5.64 6.07
N ASN A 120 17.97 4.72 5.69
CA ASN A 120 17.96 4.22 4.31
C ASN A 120 16.57 3.72 3.96
N MET A 121 16.25 3.62 2.67
CA MET A 121 14.91 3.15 2.27
C MET A 121 15.00 2.27 1.03
N ILE A 122 14.26 1.17 1.05
CA ILE A 122 14.03 0.29 -0.10
C ILE A 122 12.53 0.23 -0.35
N GLU A 123 12.11 0.53 -1.57
CA GLU A 123 10.74 0.30 -2.03
C GLU A 123 10.74 -0.83 -3.04
N VAL A 124 9.91 -1.83 -2.80
CA VAL A 124 9.77 -3.02 -3.66
C VAL A 124 8.43 -2.97 -4.38
N GLU A 125 8.47 -2.91 -5.72
CA GLU A 125 7.25 -3.00 -6.52
C GLU A 125 6.61 -4.38 -6.35
N HIS A 126 5.30 -4.41 -6.10
CA HIS A 126 4.59 -5.66 -5.91
C HIS A 126 4.58 -6.49 -7.20
N ARG A 127 4.77 -7.83 -7.08
CA ARG A 127 4.61 -8.73 -8.24
C ARG A 127 3.25 -8.51 -8.91
N TYR A 128 3.18 -8.66 -10.22
CA TYR A 128 2.04 -8.37 -11.09
C TYR A 128 1.69 -6.89 -11.27
N PHE A 129 2.53 -5.96 -10.77
CA PHE A 129 2.34 -4.52 -10.98
C PHE A 129 3.50 -3.93 -11.78
N GLY A 130 3.21 -2.86 -12.51
CA GLY A 130 4.19 -2.03 -13.20
C GLY A 130 5.15 -2.82 -14.08
N GLU A 131 6.45 -2.77 -13.76
CA GLU A 131 7.51 -3.50 -14.46
C GLU A 131 7.77 -4.90 -13.88
N SER A 132 7.05 -5.29 -12.82
CA SER A 132 7.24 -6.54 -12.06
C SER A 132 6.18 -7.60 -12.36
N ILE A 133 5.71 -7.68 -13.61
CA ILE A 133 4.67 -8.63 -14.03
C ILE A 133 5.34 -9.90 -14.56
N PRO A 134 5.15 -11.08 -13.90
CA PRO A 134 5.61 -12.36 -14.43
C PRO A 134 4.99 -12.64 -15.80
N PHE A 135 5.72 -13.36 -16.67
CA PHE A 135 5.33 -13.76 -18.04
C PHE A 135 5.27 -12.61 -19.05
N MET A 136 4.73 -11.43 -18.71
CA MET A 136 4.60 -10.31 -19.66
C MET A 136 5.94 -9.68 -20.05
N GLN A 137 7.00 -9.92 -19.31
CA GLN A 137 8.35 -9.42 -19.65
C GLN A 137 8.94 -10.12 -20.87
N ASP A 138 8.52 -11.34 -21.13
CA ASP A 138 9.00 -12.18 -22.24
C ASP A 138 8.01 -12.22 -23.42
N ASP A 139 6.73 -11.90 -23.17
CA ASP A 139 5.66 -11.95 -24.18
C ASP A 139 4.69 -10.76 -24.00
N SER A 140 4.83 -9.76 -24.87
CA SER A 140 3.97 -8.57 -24.88
C SER A 140 2.55 -8.81 -25.39
N THR A 141 2.22 -10.01 -25.86
CA THR A 141 0.86 -10.37 -26.29
C THR A 141 -0.04 -10.80 -25.13
N ILE A 142 0.55 -11.05 -23.96
CA ILE A 142 -0.19 -11.41 -22.73
C ILE A 142 -0.98 -10.19 -22.26
N THR A 143 -2.25 -10.42 -21.93
CA THR A 143 -3.17 -9.45 -21.35
C THR A 143 -3.66 -9.94 -19.99
N ASP A 144 -4.37 -9.10 -19.23
CA ASP A 144 -4.98 -9.51 -17.96
C ASP A 144 -5.88 -10.75 -18.10
N GLU A 145 -6.59 -10.88 -19.22
CA GLU A 145 -7.44 -12.04 -19.52
C GLU A 145 -6.63 -13.34 -19.75
N THR A 146 -5.41 -13.25 -20.24
CA THR A 146 -4.55 -14.42 -20.56
C THR A 146 -3.44 -14.66 -19.56
N LEU A 147 -3.17 -13.68 -18.66
CA LEU A 147 -2.14 -13.77 -17.63
C LEU A 147 -2.45 -14.88 -16.63
N ASN A 148 -1.42 -15.64 -16.25
CA ASN A 148 -1.54 -16.68 -15.24
C ASN A 148 -1.52 -16.10 -13.83
N TRP A 149 -2.70 -15.91 -13.23
CA TRP A 149 -2.88 -15.34 -11.90
C TRP A 149 -2.65 -16.30 -10.72
N ASN A 150 -2.30 -17.57 -10.98
CA ASN A 150 -2.12 -18.57 -9.91
C ASN A 150 -1.01 -18.18 -8.94
N TYR A 151 0.03 -17.51 -9.42
CA TYR A 151 1.23 -17.18 -8.64
C TYR A 151 1.15 -15.79 -7.98
N MET A 152 0.07 -15.05 -8.20
CA MET A 152 -0.23 -13.86 -7.43
C MET A 152 -0.80 -14.28 -6.07
N THR A 153 0.09 -14.47 -5.10
CA THR A 153 -0.25 -14.87 -3.74
C THR A 153 0.59 -14.13 -2.71
N ALA A 154 0.01 -13.87 -1.53
CA ALA A 154 0.70 -13.24 -0.41
C ALA A 154 1.95 -14.04 0.03
N LYS A 155 1.95 -15.37 -0.12
CA LYS A 155 3.11 -16.21 0.19
C LYS A 155 4.27 -15.97 -0.79
N ASN A 156 3.99 -15.90 -2.09
CA ASN A 156 5.01 -15.60 -3.08
C ASN A 156 5.54 -14.17 -2.93
N GLU A 157 4.65 -13.20 -2.68
CA GLU A 157 5.05 -11.81 -2.42
C GLU A 157 5.92 -11.67 -1.16
N ALA A 158 5.53 -12.33 -0.08
CA ALA A 158 6.35 -12.33 1.15
C ALA A 158 7.73 -12.97 0.90
N ALA A 159 7.80 -14.01 0.06
CA ALA A 159 9.07 -14.64 -0.31
C ALA A 159 9.94 -13.75 -1.23
N ASP A 160 9.32 -12.94 -2.10
CA ASP A 160 10.03 -11.90 -2.86
C ASP A 160 10.69 -10.89 -1.92
N LEU A 161 9.93 -10.35 -0.97
CA LEU A 161 10.41 -9.40 0.04
C LEU A 161 11.51 -10.01 0.90
N HIS A 162 11.38 -11.27 1.29
CA HIS A 162 12.42 -12.01 2.01
C HIS A 162 13.74 -12.07 1.24
N ARG A 163 13.72 -12.33 -0.05
CA ARG A 163 14.93 -12.35 -0.88
C ARG A 163 15.55 -10.95 -1.01
N VAL A 164 14.73 -9.90 -1.14
CA VAL A 164 15.21 -8.51 -1.09
C VAL A 164 15.89 -8.23 0.25
N ASN A 165 15.24 -8.60 1.35
CA ASN A 165 15.81 -8.43 2.68
C ASN A 165 17.14 -9.20 2.84
N GLN A 166 17.21 -10.47 2.46
CA GLN A 166 18.45 -11.27 2.52
C GLN A 166 19.61 -10.62 1.76
N LEU A 167 19.35 -10.07 0.58
CA LEU A 167 20.37 -9.39 -0.21
C LEU A 167 20.88 -8.15 0.50
N PHE A 168 19.96 -7.27 0.89
CA PHE A 168 20.36 -5.96 1.43
C PHE A 168 20.83 -6.01 2.89
N LYS A 169 20.47 -7.03 3.67
CA LYS A 169 21.08 -7.30 5.00
C LYS A 169 22.58 -7.62 4.93
N LYS A 170 23.11 -8.01 3.75
CA LYS A 170 24.55 -8.12 3.54
C LYS A 170 25.27 -6.76 3.53
N ILE A 171 24.52 -5.70 3.20
CA ILE A 171 25.05 -4.33 3.06
C ILE A 171 24.68 -3.47 4.26
N TYR A 172 23.43 -3.58 4.75
CA TYR A 172 22.86 -2.77 5.83
C TYR A 172 22.52 -3.67 7.02
N GLN A 173 23.34 -3.61 8.06
CA GLN A 173 23.28 -4.53 9.20
C GLN A 173 22.57 -3.96 10.44
N ASP A 174 22.18 -2.69 10.41
CA ASP A 174 21.42 -2.06 11.48
C ASP A 174 19.93 -2.48 11.45
N LYS A 175 19.09 -1.89 12.27
CA LYS A 175 17.65 -2.20 12.41
C LYS A 175 16.88 -2.08 11.12
N TRP A 176 15.93 -2.99 10.92
CA TRP A 176 15.04 -3.00 9.78
C TRP A 176 13.60 -2.71 10.19
N ILE A 177 13.00 -1.70 9.58
CA ILE A 177 11.60 -1.32 9.73
C ILE A 177 10.87 -1.74 8.45
N ALA A 178 9.76 -2.48 8.56
CA ALA A 178 8.84 -2.69 7.44
C ALA A 178 7.62 -1.76 7.58
N THR A 179 7.21 -1.15 6.48
CA THR A 179 6.02 -0.30 6.46
C THR A 179 5.34 -0.33 5.10
N GLY A 180 4.07 -0.03 5.09
CA GLY A 180 3.26 0.12 3.89
C GLY A 180 1.90 0.72 4.24
N ILE A 181 1.18 1.18 3.22
CA ILE A 181 -0.08 1.89 3.37
C ILE A 181 -1.19 1.08 2.69
N SER A 182 -2.37 0.94 3.31
CA SER A 182 -3.51 0.26 2.70
C SER A 182 -3.17 -1.20 2.36
N LYS A 183 -3.25 -1.60 1.09
CA LYS A 183 -2.75 -2.92 0.63
C LYS A 183 -1.27 -3.11 1.01
N GLY A 184 -0.43 -2.07 0.94
CA GLY A 184 0.95 -2.10 1.44
C GLY A 184 1.02 -2.37 2.95
N GLY A 185 0.11 -1.80 3.74
CA GLY A 185 -0.02 -2.11 5.17
C GLY A 185 -0.44 -3.56 5.42
N GLN A 186 -1.32 -4.11 4.58
CA GLN A 186 -1.65 -5.53 4.60
C GLN A 186 -0.45 -6.39 4.18
N THR A 187 0.33 -5.95 3.19
CA THR A 187 1.59 -6.59 2.78
C THR A 187 2.60 -6.62 3.93
N THR A 188 2.76 -5.50 4.66
CA THR A 188 3.58 -5.46 5.89
C THR A 188 3.15 -6.52 6.89
N MET A 189 1.85 -6.67 7.15
CA MET A 189 1.33 -7.66 8.09
C MET A 189 1.61 -9.10 7.66
N PHE A 190 1.36 -9.46 6.39
CA PHE A 190 1.61 -10.82 5.96
C PHE A 190 3.11 -11.13 5.79
N TYR A 191 3.90 -10.16 5.37
CA TYR A 191 5.36 -10.32 5.32
C TYR A 191 5.93 -10.61 6.71
N THR A 192 5.59 -9.79 7.71
CA THR A 192 5.99 -10.03 9.10
C THR A 192 5.45 -11.37 9.63
N THR A 193 4.26 -11.80 9.18
CA THR A 193 3.69 -13.10 9.57
C THR A 193 4.50 -14.28 9.06
N TYR A 194 4.97 -14.24 7.82
CA TYR A 194 5.69 -15.35 7.19
C TYR A 194 7.20 -15.30 7.44
N TYR A 195 7.77 -14.11 7.65
CA TYR A 195 9.20 -13.89 7.87
C TYR A 195 9.46 -12.94 9.06
N PRO A 196 9.07 -13.34 10.28
CA PRO A 196 9.17 -12.44 11.45
C PRO A 196 10.61 -12.06 11.84
N GLU A 197 11.60 -12.88 11.46
CA GLU A 197 13.02 -12.63 11.77
C GLU A 197 13.69 -11.65 10.78
N ASP A 198 13.01 -11.28 9.71
CA ASP A 198 13.55 -10.34 8.73
C ASP A 198 13.49 -8.89 9.22
N ILE A 199 12.55 -8.59 10.11
CA ILE A 199 12.14 -7.24 10.46
C ILE A 199 12.16 -7.03 11.97
N ASP A 200 12.84 -5.99 12.44
CA ASP A 200 12.86 -5.60 13.85
C ASP A 200 11.56 -4.88 14.26
N ILE A 201 11.01 -4.03 13.38
CA ILE A 201 9.86 -3.18 13.66
C ILE A 201 8.92 -3.19 12.46
N SER A 202 7.61 -3.38 12.66
CA SER A 202 6.58 -3.30 11.63
C SER A 202 5.61 -2.16 11.90
N VAL A 203 5.39 -1.30 10.90
CA VAL A 203 4.49 -0.15 11.01
C VAL A 203 3.49 -0.17 9.85
N PRO A 204 2.45 -1.04 9.93
CA PRO A 204 1.38 -1.07 8.91
C PRO A 204 0.40 0.08 9.10
N TYR A 205 0.21 0.90 8.06
CA TYR A 205 -0.76 2.00 8.04
C TYR A 205 -2.04 1.55 7.35
N VAL A 206 -3.19 1.76 7.99
CA VAL A 206 -4.55 1.55 7.46
C VAL A 206 -4.70 0.24 6.68
N GLY A 207 -3.97 -0.80 7.11
CA GLY A 207 -3.92 -2.10 6.44
C GLY A 207 -5.15 -2.94 6.79
N PRO A 208 -6.01 -3.33 5.82
CA PRO A 208 -7.19 -4.14 6.10
C PRO A 208 -6.83 -5.59 6.42
N LEU A 209 -7.69 -6.26 7.20
CA LEU A 209 -7.62 -7.71 7.44
C LEU A 209 -9.01 -8.32 7.25
N CYS A 210 -9.38 -8.53 5.98
CA CYS A 210 -10.67 -9.08 5.63
C CYS A 210 -10.73 -10.61 5.84
N LYS A 211 -11.91 -11.11 6.23
CA LYS A 211 -12.19 -12.54 6.45
C LYS A 211 -13.03 -13.18 5.34
N GLY A 212 -13.39 -12.44 4.34
CA GLY A 212 -14.25 -12.85 3.23
C GLY A 212 -14.00 -12.00 2.00
N GLN A 213 -14.40 -12.50 0.83
CA GLN A 213 -14.29 -11.80 -0.44
C GLN A 213 -15.07 -10.48 -0.39
N GLU A 214 -16.28 -10.51 0.15
CA GLU A 214 -17.06 -9.37 0.60
C GLU A 214 -17.23 -9.54 2.12
N ASP A 215 -16.49 -8.76 2.90
CA ASP A 215 -16.26 -9.07 4.33
C ASP A 215 -17.51 -8.96 5.21
N GLY A 216 -18.41 -8.02 4.89
CA GLY A 216 -19.67 -7.79 5.61
C GLY A 216 -19.51 -7.00 6.92
N ARG A 217 -18.33 -6.45 7.24
CA ARG A 217 -18.13 -5.54 8.39
C ARG A 217 -18.15 -4.06 7.99
N HIS A 218 -17.93 -3.76 6.71
CA HIS A 218 -17.85 -2.39 6.21
C HIS A 218 -19.23 -1.72 6.15
N GLU A 219 -20.26 -2.43 5.73
CA GLU A 219 -21.63 -1.92 5.61
C GLU A 219 -22.18 -1.45 6.98
N PRO A 220 -22.14 -2.26 8.07
CA PRO A 220 -22.56 -1.79 9.38
C PRO A 220 -21.63 -0.70 9.95
N PHE A 221 -20.36 -0.66 9.59
CA PHE A 221 -19.45 0.42 9.98
C PHE A 221 -19.88 1.75 9.36
N LEU A 222 -20.14 1.77 8.05
CA LEU A 222 -20.63 2.95 7.35
C LEU A 222 -22.00 3.41 7.89
N ALA A 223 -22.87 2.46 8.25
CA ALA A 223 -24.20 2.76 8.76
C ALA A 223 -24.20 3.29 10.21
N ASN A 224 -23.19 2.95 11.04
CA ASN A 224 -23.27 3.18 12.47
C ASN A 224 -22.06 3.90 13.09
N VAL A 225 -20.87 3.86 12.44
CA VAL A 225 -19.61 4.32 13.04
C VAL A 225 -19.03 5.53 12.30
N ALA A 226 -18.90 5.46 10.97
CA ALA A 226 -18.28 6.54 10.20
C ALA A 226 -19.08 7.85 10.34
N GLY A 227 -18.44 8.90 10.82
CA GLY A 227 -19.06 10.20 11.08
C GLY A 227 -20.07 10.20 12.22
N THR A 228 -20.79 11.31 12.37
CA THR A 228 -21.91 11.45 13.30
C THR A 228 -23.21 10.89 12.69
N PRO A 229 -24.27 10.63 13.51
CA PRO A 229 -25.59 10.27 12.96
C PRO A 229 -26.12 11.28 11.94
N ARG A 230 -25.87 12.57 12.14
CA ARG A 230 -26.27 13.64 11.22
C ARG A 230 -25.50 13.55 9.88
N ASP A 231 -24.20 13.28 9.94
CA ASP A 231 -23.40 13.12 8.72
C ASP A 231 -23.89 11.95 7.89
N ARG A 232 -24.19 10.83 8.51
CA ARG A 232 -24.73 9.65 7.83
C ARG A 232 -26.10 9.93 7.20
N GLU A 233 -26.94 10.70 7.88
CA GLU A 233 -28.26 11.14 7.35
C GLU A 233 -28.07 12.05 6.11
N ILE A 234 -27.13 12.99 6.15
CA ILE A 234 -26.81 13.87 5.00
C ILE A 234 -26.40 13.03 3.78
N LEU A 235 -25.47 12.08 3.96
CA LEU A 235 -25.01 11.22 2.86
C LEU A 235 -26.15 10.35 2.33
N HIS A 236 -26.94 9.73 3.20
CA HIS A 236 -28.09 8.91 2.81
C HIS A 236 -29.12 9.71 2.02
N ASN A 237 -29.49 10.91 2.51
CA ASN A 237 -30.46 11.77 1.81
C ASN A 237 -29.95 12.19 0.43
N PHE A 238 -28.64 12.48 0.31
CA PHE A 238 -28.01 12.76 -0.99
C PHE A 238 -28.14 11.56 -1.93
N GLN A 239 -27.81 10.34 -1.48
CA GLN A 239 -27.93 9.11 -2.28
C GLN A 239 -29.37 8.85 -2.73
N VAL A 240 -30.34 8.94 -1.82
CA VAL A 240 -31.76 8.73 -2.13
C VAL A 240 -32.25 9.71 -3.18
N GLU A 241 -31.93 11.00 -3.03
CA GLU A 241 -32.38 12.01 -3.98
C GLU A 241 -31.67 11.86 -5.33
N PHE A 242 -30.38 11.51 -5.33
CA PHE A 242 -29.63 11.21 -6.54
C PHE A 242 -30.29 10.06 -7.34
N LEU A 243 -30.65 8.97 -6.68
CA LEU A 243 -31.34 7.84 -7.31
C LEU A 243 -32.72 8.22 -7.87
N LYS A 244 -33.47 9.09 -7.20
CA LYS A 244 -34.78 9.58 -7.70
C LYS A 244 -34.65 10.43 -8.96
N ARG A 245 -33.52 11.14 -9.12
CA ARG A 245 -33.26 12.00 -10.28
C ARG A 245 -32.61 11.28 -11.46
N ARG A 246 -32.59 9.93 -11.45
CA ARG A 246 -31.96 9.10 -12.48
C ARG A 246 -32.27 9.56 -13.90
N ALA A 247 -33.54 9.82 -14.23
CA ALA A 247 -33.95 10.22 -15.59
C ALA A 247 -33.27 11.51 -16.09
N ALA A 248 -32.94 12.41 -15.18
CA ALA A 248 -32.24 13.67 -15.52
C ALA A 248 -30.72 13.55 -15.47
N ILE A 249 -30.17 12.74 -14.54
CA ILE A 249 -28.75 12.69 -14.27
C ILE A 249 -28.03 11.60 -15.08
N GLN A 250 -28.64 10.45 -15.32
CA GLN A 250 -27.99 9.34 -16.04
C GLN A 250 -27.48 9.71 -17.44
N PRO A 251 -28.15 10.56 -18.24
CA PRO A 251 -27.58 11.02 -19.51
C PRO A 251 -26.24 11.75 -19.36
N MET A 252 -25.98 12.37 -18.20
CA MET A 252 -24.69 13.02 -17.93
C MET A 252 -23.57 11.98 -17.71
N PHE A 253 -23.86 10.81 -17.14
CA PHE A 253 -22.93 9.67 -17.04
C PHE A 253 -22.57 9.12 -18.41
N GLU A 254 -23.58 8.97 -19.30
CA GLU A 254 -23.38 8.51 -20.67
C GLU A 254 -22.49 9.47 -21.46
N GLU A 255 -22.74 10.78 -21.34
CA GLU A 255 -21.91 11.83 -21.96
C GLU A 255 -20.46 11.81 -21.43
N LEU A 256 -20.29 11.73 -20.10
CA LEU A 256 -18.99 11.67 -19.48
C LEU A 256 -18.21 10.42 -19.92
N SER A 257 -18.85 9.25 -19.87
CA SER A 257 -18.24 7.98 -20.28
C SER A 257 -17.80 8.00 -21.74
N LYS A 258 -18.66 8.54 -22.62
CA LYS A 258 -18.31 8.72 -24.04
C LYS A 258 -17.14 9.68 -24.23
N LYS A 259 -17.11 10.80 -23.49
CA LYS A 259 -16.05 11.80 -23.57
C LYS A 259 -14.70 11.25 -23.11
N GLN A 260 -14.70 10.37 -22.11
CA GLN A 260 -13.50 9.75 -21.53
C GLN A 260 -13.17 8.38 -22.15
N ASN A 261 -13.96 7.91 -23.12
CA ASN A 261 -13.83 6.58 -23.74
C ASN A 261 -13.88 5.42 -22.72
N LEU A 262 -14.72 5.54 -21.68
CA LEU A 262 -14.91 4.50 -20.69
C LEU A 262 -15.79 3.38 -21.24
N THR A 263 -15.41 2.15 -21.03
CA THR A 263 -16.18 0.93 -21.31
C THR A 263 -16.41 0.15 -20.02
N TYR A 264 -17.48 -0.62 -19.95
CA TYR A 264 -17.89 -1.33 -18.75
C TYR A 264 -18.34 -2.76 -19.06
N LYS A 265 -18.06 -3.68 -18.15
CA LYS A 265 -18.61 -5.06 -18.19
C LYS A 265 -20.09 -5.14 -17.82
N ILE A 266 -20.65 -4.08 -17.28
CA ILE A 266 -22.03 -3.96 -16.78
C ILE A 266 -22.79 -2.86 -17.52
N SER A 267 -24.12 -2.84 -17.39
CA SER A 267 -24.95 -1.79 -18.01
C SER A 267 -24.71 -0.42 -17.36
N MET A 268 -25.02 0.66 -18.10
CA MET A 268 -24.93 2.02 -17.56
C MET A 268 -25.88 2.24 -16.37
N ASP A 269 -27.03 1.59 -16.34
CA ASP A 269 -27.92 1.61 -15.17
C ASP A 269 -27.24 1.04 -13.92
N ALA A 270 -26.50 -0.06 -14.08
CA ALA A 270 -25.75 -0.66 -12.99
C ALA A 270 -24.54 0.21 -12.58
N VAL A 271 -23.81 0.82 -13.53
CA VAL A 271 -22.74 1.78 -13.23
C VAL A 271 -23.28 2.93 -12.38
N TYR A 272 -24.44 3.49 -12.78
CA TYR A 272 -25.09 4.55 -12.02
C TYR A 272 -25.38 4.13 -10.58
N ASP A 273 -25.96 2.93 -10.40
CA ASP A 273 -26.25 2.39 -9.05
C ASP A 273 -24.98 2.19 -8.22
N TYR A 274 -23.96 1.58 -8.83
CA TYR A 274 -22.69 1.34 -8.12
C TYR A 274 -21.96 2.63 -7.74
N CYS A 275 -21.99 3.67 -8.56
CA CYS A 275 -21.43 4.98 -8.17
C CYS A 275 -22.14 5.57 -6.93
N VAL A 276 -23.46 5.37 -6.82
CA VAL A 276 -24.22 5.83 -5.65
C VAL A 276 -23.96 4.95 -4.42
N LEU A 277 -23.80 3.64 -4.59
CA LEU A 277 -23.48 2.71 -3.50
C LEU A 277 -22.05 2.91 -2.98
N GLU A 278 -21.09 3.20 -3.86
CA GLU A 278 -19.69 3.49 -3.53
C GLU A 278 -19.53 4.82 -2.79
N PHE A 279 -20.44 5.77 -3.01
CA PHE A 279 -20.30 7.14 -2.53
C PHE A 279 -19.95 7.28 -1.06
N PRO A 280 -20.62 6.66 -0.06
CA PRO A 280 -20.27 6.81 1.34
C PRO A 280 -18.91 6.17 1.68
N PHE A 281 -18.52 5.08 1.00
CA PHE A 281 -17.22 4.45 1.20
C PHE A 281 -16.10 5.39 0.75
N ALA A 282 -16.13 5.85 -0.49
CA ALA A 282 -15.16 6.78 -1.04
C ALA A 282 -15.13 8.11 -0.28
N PHE A 283 -16.30 8.61 0.14
CA PHE A 283 -16.42 9.85 0.92
C PHE A 283 -15.59 9.79 2.21
N TRP A 284 -15.79 8.78 3.02
CA TRP A 284 -15.07 8.62 4.29
C TRP A 284 -13.63 8.18 4.09
N GLN A 285 -13.35 7.33 3.11
CA GLN A 285 -11.99 6.92 2.78
C GLN A 285 -11.10 8.12 2.47
N TRP A 286 -11.60 9.11 1.73
CA TRP A 286 -10.80 10.26 1.34
C TRP A 286 -10.89 11.45 2.31
N GLY A 287 -11.70 11.35 3.36
CA GLY A 287 -11.80 12.34 4.43
C GLY A 287 -12.50 13.61 4.00
N TYR A 288 -13.58 13.49 3.25
CA TYR A 288 -14.43 14.63 2.92
C TYR A 288 -15.27 15.07 4.14
N SER A 289 -15.62 16.37 4.17
CA SER A 289 -16.54 16.95 5.17
C SER A 289 -17.97 16.99 4.61
N THR A 290 -18.96 16.66 5.43
CA THR A 290 -20.37 16.77 5.05
C THR A 290 -20.83 18.20 4.78
N ASP A 291 -20.06 19.20 5.22
CA ASP A 291 -20.33 20.62 4.92
C ASP A 291 -20.29 20.96 3.42
N ILE A 292 -19.58 20.13 2.61
CA ILE A 292 -19.46 20.34 1.16
C ILE A 292 -20.49 19.54 0.35
N VAL A 293 -21.30 18.70 0.99
CA VAL A 293 -22.33 17.89 0.31
C VAL A 293 -23.45 18.82 -0.15
N PRO A 294 -23.81 18.84 -1.45
CA PRO A 294 -24.92 19.64 -1.95
C PRO A 294 -26.24 19.31 -1.24
N ASP A 295 -26.97 20.31 -0.80
CA ASP A 295 -28.31 20.14 -0.22
C ASP A 295 -29.28 19.67 -1.32
N PRO A 296 -29.79 18.43 -1.26
CA PRO A 296 -30.63 17.90 -2.33
C PRO A 296 -31.90 18.71 -2.59
N ALA A 297 -32.39 19.47 -1.59
CA ALA A 297 -33.57 20.31 -1.76
C ALA A 297 -33.33 21.58 -2.60
N LYS A 298 -32.06 21.96 -2.80
CA LYS A 298 -31.67 23.21 -3.47
C LYS A 298 -30.77 22.98 -4.67
N ALA A 299 -29.98 21.91 -4.64
CA ALA A 299 -28.99 21.63 -5.66
C ALA A 299 -29.65 21.26 -6.99
N THR A 300 -29.08 21.74 -8.07
CA THR A 300 -29.37 21.33 -9.43
C THR A 300 -28.88 19.91 -9.70
N ASP A 301 -29.43 19.24 -10.72
CA ASP A 301 -28.98 17.92 -11.16
C ASP A 301 -27.49 17.94 -11.54
N ARG A 302 -27.02 19.03 -12.11
CA ARG A 302 -25.60 19.22 -12.47
C ARG A 302 -24.69 19.29 -11.24
N GLU A 303 -25.05 20.05 -10.22
CA GLU A 303 -24.27 20.14 -8.98
C GLU A 303 -24.21 18.80 -8.25
N MET A 304 -25.31 18.04 -8.22
CA MET A 304 -25.33 16.70 -7.64
C MET A 304 -24.47 15.74 -8.44
N PHE A 305 -24.55 15.76 -9.76
CA PHE A 305 -23.72 14.94 -10.65
C PHE A 305 -22.23 15.23 -10.45
N ASP A 306 -21.80 16.50 -10.51
CA ASP A 306 -20.39 16.89 -10.40
C ASP A 306 -19.80 16.47 -9.04
N PHE A 307 -20.61 16.57 -7.98
CA PHE A 307 -20.17 16.19 -6.65
C PHE A 307 -20.02 14.67 -6.51
N LEU A 308 -21.01 13.88 -6.98
CA LEU A 308 -20.91 12.43 -6.93
C LEU A 308 -19.73 11.93 -7.76
N VAL A 309 -19.58 12.38 -9.01
CA VAL A 309 -18.50 11.95 -9.90
C VAL A 309 -17.11 12.29 -9.32
N LYS A 310 -16.97 13.43 -8.66
CA LYS A 310 -15.72 13.78 -7.96
C LYS A 310 -15.39 12.83 -6.83
N THR A 311 -16.40 12.22 -6.21
CA THR A 311 -16.23 11.37 -5.01
C THR A 311 -16.16 9.88 -5.40
N SER A 312 -17.08 9.43 -6.22
CA SER A 312 -17.25 8.04 -6.66
C SER A 312 -17.69 8.00 -8.14
N GLY A 313 -16.75 8.35 -9.03
CA GLY A 313 -17.02 8.47 -10.47
C GLY A 313 -17.14 7.11 -11.17
N PRO A 314 -17.71 7.13 -12.39
CA PRO A 314 -17.91 5.93 -13.19
C PRO A 314 -16.62 5.30 -13.71
N ASP A 315 -15.53 6.07 -13.76
CA ASP A 315 -14.19 5.62 -14.11
C ASP A 315 -13.69 4.48 -13.20
N TYR A 316 -14.09 4.48 -11.92
CA TYR A 316 -13.76 3.40 -10.98
C TYR A 316 -14.30 2.03 -11.42
N PHE A 317 -15.43 1.97 -12.14
CA PHE A 317 -16.07 0.74 -12.63
C PHE A 317 -15.75 0.43 -14.09
N ALA A 318 -14.87 1.21 -14.72
CA ALA A 318 -14.50 1.04 -16.12
C ALA A 318 -13.50 -0.10 -16.33
N GLU A 319 -13.50 -0.64 -17.56
CA GLU A 319 -12.50 -1.62 -17.99
C GLU A 319 -11.14 -0.97 -18.26
N GLY A 320 -10.06 -1.76 -18.17
CA GLY A 320 -8.72 -1.31 -18.54
C GLY A 320 -7.97 -0.57 -17.43
N ASP A 321 -8.48 -0.60 -16.19
CA ASP A 321 -7.76 -0.06 -15.04
C ASP A 321 -6.53 -0.93 -14.72
N SER A 322 -5.41 -0.29 -14.43
CA SER A 322 -4.17 -0.91 -13.95
C SER A 322 -4.32 -1.60 -12.58
N SER A 323 -5.48 -1.53 -11.96
CA SER A 323 -5.80 -2.14 -10.66
C SER A 323 -6.27 -3.59 -10.74
N ALA A 324 -6.40 -4.20 -11.93
CA ALA A 324 -6.79 -5.60 -12.08
C ALA A 324 -6.00 -6.56 -11.17
N PRO A 325 -4.66 -6.44 -11.01
CA PRO A 325 -3.90 -7.28 -10.08
C PRO A 325 -4.38 -7.18 -8.64
N PHE A 326 -4.72 -5.98 -8.17
CA PHE A 326 -5.27 -5.80 -6.83
C PHE A 326 -6.60 -6.52 -6.65
N PHE A 327 -7.54 -6.36 -7.59
CA PHE A 327 -8.86 -6.98 -7.51
C PHE A 327 -8.79 -8.50 -7.61
N VAL A 328 -7.89 -9.04 -8.44
CA VAL A 328 -7.62 -10.49 -8.50
C VAL A 328 -7.13 -11.00 -7.15
N GLN A 329 -6.17 -10.33 -6.53
CA GLN A 329 -5.66 -10.75 -5.22
C GLN A 329 -6.72 -10.57 -4.12
N ALA A 330 -7.53 -9.51 -4.17
CA ALA A 330 -8.66 -9.30 -3.28
C ALA A 330 -9.69 -10.44 -3.41
N ALA A 331 -10.03 -10.82 -4.63
CA ALA A 331 -10.97 -11.93 -4.91
C ALA A 331 -10.46 -13.29 -4.43
N LYS A 332 -9.13 -13.50 -4.44
CA LYS A 332 -8.50 -14.78 -4.05
C LYS A 332 -8.24 -14.91 -2.55
N GLU A 333 -7.77 -13.85 -1.88
CA GLU A 333 -7.21 -14.01 -0.53
C GLU A 333 -7.20 -12.75 0.36
N LEU A 334 -7.11 -11.52 -0.22
CA LEU A 334 -7.04 -10.31 0.62
C LEU A 334 -8.41 -9.94 1.17
N GLY A 335 -9.48 -10.19 0.38
CA GLY A 335 -10.84 -9.76 0.67
C GLY A 335 -11.10 -8.29 0.34
N TYR A 336 -12.37 -7.93 0.35
CA TYR A 336 -12.85 -6.61 -0.03
C TYR A 336 -14.12 -6.26 0.77
N TYR A 337 -14.76 -5.14 0.44
CA TYR A 337 -16.06 -4.75 1.01
C TYR A 337 -17.23 -5.14 0.10
N GLY A 338 -18.43 -5.10 0.65
CA GLY A 338 -19.68 -5.24 -0.08
C GLY A 338 -20.51 -3.97 0.00
N TYR A 339 -21.68 -3.97 -0.61
CA TYR A 339 -22.62 -2.86 -0.56
C TYR A 339 -23.97 -3.29 0.06
N ASP A 340 -24.52 -2.44 0.95
CA ASP A 340 -25.89 -2.63 1.45
C ASP A 340 -26.90 -1.96 0.50
N THR A 341 -27.64 -2.77 -0.26
CA THR A 341 -28.67 -2.29 -1.18
C THR A 341 -30.04 -2.09 -0.52
N LYS A 342 -30.24 -2.60 0.73
CA LYS A 342 -31.54 -2.58 1.41
C LYS A 342 -32.11 -1.18 1.63
N PRO A 343 -31.30 -0.15 2.02
CA PRO A 343 -31.81 1.21 2.23
C PRO A 343 -32.38 1.85 0.95
N PHE A 344 -32.01 1.32 -0.22
CA PHE A 344 -32.39 1.89 -1.54
C PHE A 344 -33.36 1.01 -2.32
N LYS A 345 -34.05 0.11 -1.63
CA LYS A 345 -35.02 -0.81 -2.25
C LYS A 345 -36.08 -0.03 -3.07
N GLY A 346 -36.24 -0.41 -4.33
CA GLY A 346 -37.15 0.24 -5.26
C GLY A 346 -36.62 1.51 -5.95
N LEU A 347 -35.38 1.92 -5.66
CA LEU A 347 -34.68 3.03 -6.32
C LEU A 347 -33.54 2.53 -7.22
N LEU A 348 -32.93 1.40 -6.89
CA LEU A 348 -31.86 0.77 -7.67
C LEU A 348 -32.45 0.01 -8.88
N SER A 349 -31.69 -0.05 -9.96
CA SER A 349 -31.94 -0.91 -11.13
C SER A 349 -31.44 -2.34 -10.91
N ILE A 350 -30.32 -2.48 -10.14
CA ILE A 350 -29.79 -3.78 -9.75
C ILE A 350 -30.64 -4.38 -8.62
N LYS A 351 -30.72 -5.71 -8.60
CA LYS A 351 -31.45 -6.46 -7.57
C LYS A 351 -30.69 -6.51 -6.24
N ASP A 352 -29.42 -6.81 -6.31
CA ASP A 352 -28.46 -6.87 -5.21
C ASP A 352 -27.06 -6.57 -5.77
N ALA A 353 -26.07 -6.47 -4.90
CA ALA A 353 -24.69 -6.19 -5.26
C ALA A 353 -23.75 -7.37 -4.93
N GLU A 354 -24.29 -8.55 -4.59
CA GLU A 354 -23.47 -9.72 -4.26
C GLU A 354 -22.63 -10.17 -5.46
N GLY A 355 -21.36 -10.43 -5.23
CA GLY A 355 -20.44 -10.86 -6.28
C GLY A 355 -19.95 -9.75 -7.22
N TYR A 356 -20.21 -8.48 -6.92
CA TYR A 356 -19.82 -7.38 -7.80
C TYR A 356 -18.30 -7.35 -8.06
N LEU A 357 -17.48 -7.70 -7.06
CA LEU A 357 -16.04 -7.77 -7.21
C LEU A 357 -15.62 -8.69 -8.35
N LEU A 358 -16.22 -9.88 -8.43
CA LEU A 358 -15.94 -10.84 -9.49
C LEU A 358 -16.54 -10.41 -10.84
N ASN A 359 -17.71 -9.81 -10.81
CA ASN A 359 -18.45 -9.48 -12.03
C ASN A 359 -17.89 -8.25 -12.76
N ILE A 360 -17.28 -7.32 -12.01
CA ILE A 360 -16.84 -6.02 -12.54
C ILE A 360 -15.32 -5.95 -12.71
N PHE A 361 -14.56 -6.32 -11.66
CA PHE A 361 -13.17 -5.90 -11.54
C PHE A 361 -12.14 -6.96 -11.95
N VAL A 362 -12.51 -8.24 -12.00
CA VAL A 362 -11.54 -9.30 -12.33
C VAL A 362 -11.67 -9.77 -13.78
N PRO A 363 -10.62 -10.35 -14.38
CA PRO A 363 -10.70 -11.01 -15.68
C PRO A 363 -11.77 -12.10 -15.69
N GLN A 364 -12.55 -12.20 -16.78
CA GLN A 364 -13.67 -13.13 -16.89
C GLN A 364 -13.28 -14.49 -17.48
N SER A 365 -12.07 -14.60 -18.02
CA SER A 365 -11.53 -15.84 -18.58
C SER A 365 -11.13 -16.89 -17.55
N GLN A 366 -11.03 -16.52 -16.27
CA GLN A 366 -10.58 -17.37 -15.17
C GLN A 366 -11.57 -17.30 -14.00
N GLU A 367 -11.67 -18.42 -13.26
CA GLU A 367 -12.50 -18.49 -12.05
C GLU A 367 -11.63 -18.19 -10.82
N PHE A 368 -12.07 -17.27 -9.97
CA PHE A 368 -11.39 -16.90 -8.72
C PHE A 368 -12.23 -17.33 -7.51
N LYS A 369 -11.61 -18.10 -6.61
CA LYS A 369 -12.23 -18.56 -5.36
C LYS A 369 -11.48 -17.97 -4.18
N PHE A 370 -12.22 -17.42 -3.23
CA PHE A 370 -11.65 -16.85 -2.02
C PHE A 370 -11.19 -17.95 -1.04
N ASP A 371 -9.92 -17.87 -0.61
CA ASP A 371 -9.38 -18.70 0.44
C ASP A 371 -9.03 -17.86 1.68
N LYS A 372 -9.56 -18.29 2.82
CA LYS A 372 -9.37 -17.60 4.12
C LYS A 372 -8.02 -17.88 4.79
N TYR A 373 -7.08 -18.57 4.13
CA TYR A 373 -5.83 -18.95 4.76
C TYR A 373 -5.04 -17.75 5.27
N LEU A 374 -4.94 -16.69 4.46
CA LEU A 374 -4.20 -15.47 4.79
C LEU A 374 -4.75 -14.81 6.07
N TYR A 375 -6.07 -14.61 6.13
CA TYR A 375 -6.72 -14.10 7.34
C TYR A 375 -6.41 -14.97 8.57
N LYS A 376 -6.49 -16.29 8.43
CA LYS A 376 -6.23 -17.24 9.54
C LYS A 376 -4.78 -17.20 9.99
N ASP A 377 -3.83 -17.13 9.05
CA ASP A 377 -2.39 -17.11 9.33
C ASP A 377 -2.02 -15.82 10.06
N ILE A 378 -2.42 -14.65 9.55
CA ILE A 378 -2.16 -13.35 10.19
C ILE A 378 -2.82 -13.31 11.58
N LYS A 379 -4.09 -13.69 11.70
CA LYS A 379 -4.79 -13.72 13.00
C LYS A 379 -4.08 -14.61 14.02
N LYS A 380 -3.63 -15.80 13.60
CA LYS A 380 -2.90 -16.75 14.45
C LYS A 380 -1.54 -16.19 14.87
N PHE A 381 -0.82 -15.56 13.95
CA PHE A 381 0.46 -14.92 14.21
C PHE A 381 0.28 -13.76 15.20
N LEU A 382 -0.58 -12.81 14.89
CA LEU A 382 -0.85 -11.65 15.77
C LEU A 382 -1.32 -12.06 17.17
N ALA A 383 -1.98 -13.20 17.33
CA ALA A 383 -2.38 -13.73 18.63
C ALA A 383 -1.20 -14.24 19.48
N LYS A 384 -0.02 -14.52 18.92
CA LYS A 384 1.07 -15.23 19.61
C LYS A 384 2.42 -14.52 19.56
N THR A 385 2.69 -13.72 18.51
CA THR A 385 3.99 -13.10 18.28
C THR A 385 4.33 -12.04 19.32
N ASP A 386 5.60 -11.88 19.62
CA ASP A 386 6.15 -10.76 20.37
C ASP A 386 6.88 -9.75 19.46
N SER A 387 6.68 -9.84 18.13
CA SER A 387 7.22 -8.86 17.18
C SER A 387 6.74 -7.45 17.51
N LYS A 388 7.62 -6.47 17.35
CA LYS A 388 7.33 -5.05 17.56
C LYS A 388 6.47 -4.52 16.42
N MET A 389 5.21 -4.20 16.69
CA MET A 389 4.26 -3.73 15.67
C MET A 389 3.49 -2.50 16.16
N LEU A 390 3.45 -1.47 15.33
CA LEU A 390 2.73 -0.23 15.61
C LEU A 390 1.73 0.03 14.48
N PHE A 391 0.44 -0.09 14.79
CA PHE A 391 -0.68 0.05 13.86
C PHE A 391 -1.26 1.46 13.92
N ILE A 392 -1.58 2.04 12.75
CA ILE A 392 -2.21 3.36 12.65
C ILE A 392 -3.42 3.27 11.74
N TYR A 393 -4.58 3.76 12.23
CA TYR A 393 -5.85 3.77 11.51
C TYR A 393 -6.59 5.09 11.69
N GLY A 394 -7.50 5.41 10.76
CA GLY A 394 -8.42 6.53 10.89
C GLY A 394 -9.76 6.07 11.48
N GLU A 395 -10.33 6.84 12.40
CA GLU A 395 -11.61 6.48 13.06
C GLU A 395 -12.77 6.35 12.07
N PHE A 396 -12.81 7.21 11.04
CA PHE A 396 -13.89 7.21 10.05
C PHE A 396 -13.52 6.51 8.74
N ASP A 397 -12.29 6.02 8.63
CA ASP A 397 -11.86 5.23 7.49
C ASP A 397 -12.67 3.93 7.40
N PRO A 398 -13.40 3.65 6.30
CA PRO A 398 -14.15 2.41 6.16
C PRO A 398 -13.29 1.14 6.29
N TRP A 399 -12.02 1.21 5.91
CA TRP A 399 -11.09 0.10 6.07
C TRP A 399 -10.77 -0.21 7.53
N SER A 400 -11.01 0.72 8.45
CA SER A 400 -10.88 0.49 9.89
C SER A 400 -11.94 -0.48 10.45
N ALA A 401 -13.03 -0.72 9.72
CA ALA A 401 -14.00 -1.78 10.03
C ALA A 401 -13.36 -3.17 10.14
N VAL A 402 -12.24 -3.37 9.46
CA VAL A 402 -11.54 -4.65 9.36
C VAL A 402 -10.11 -4.61 9.91
N MET A 403 -9.79 -3.59 10.73
CA MET A 403 -8.48 -3.50 11.38
C MET A 403 -8.25 -4.67 12.37
N PRO A 404 -6.99 -5.10 12.57
CA PRO A 404 -6.64 -6.17 13.50
C PRO A 404 -6.61 -5.68 14.97
N VAL A 405 -7.74 -5.58 15.65
CA VAL A 405 -7.83 -5.09 17.05
C VAL A 405 -7.45 -6.12 18.12
N ALA A 406 -7.58 -7.40 17.83
CA ALA A 406 -7.46 -8.47 18.81
C ALA A 406 -6.12 -8.58 19.58
N PRO A 407 -4.96 -8.24 19.03
CA PRO A 407 -3.70 -8.34 19.77
C PRO A 407 -3.52 -7.26 20.84
N VAL A 408 -4.13 -6.10 20.65
CA VAL A 408 -3.98 -4.94 21.55
C VAL A 408 -4.98 -5.01 22.73
N GLU A 409 -6.15 -5.56 22.48
CA GLU A 409 -7.27 -5.61 23.43
C GLU A 409 -7.43 -6.97 24.14
N ASN A 410 -6.45 -7.88 24.02
CA ASN A 410 -6.58 -9.19 24.61
C ASN A 410 -6.53 -9.13 26.16
N GLU A 411 -7.71 -8.97 26.77
CA GLU A 411 -7.93 -8.90 28.21
C GLU A 411 -7.39 -10.15 28.97
N GLU A 412 -7.32 -11.31 28.31
CA GLU A 412 -6.73 -12.51 28.92
C GLU A 412 -5.21 -12.39 29.05
N LEU A 413 -4.55 -11.76 28.10
CA LEU A 413 -3.10 -11.50 28.17
C LEU A 413 -2.81 -10.40 29.20
N LYS A 414 -3.65 -9.36 29.27
CA LYS A 414 -3.57 -8.33 30.32
C LYS A 414 -3.74 -8.93 31.72
N LYS A 415 -4.71 -9.82 31.92
CA LYS A 415 -4.96 -10.51 33.21
C LYS A 415 -3.80 -11.43 33.61
N LYS A 416 -3.05 -11.96 32.66
CA LYS A 416 -1.86 -12.80 32.91
C LYS A 416 -0.56 -11.99 33.11
N GLY A 417 -0.64 -10.67 33.22
CA GLY A 417 0.54 -9.78 33.33
C GLY A 417 1.41 -9.76 32.09
N LYS A 418 0.92 -10.30 30.98
CA LYS A 418 1.59 -10.35 29.68
C LYS A 418 1.02 -9.29 28.74
N GLY A 419 0.78 -8.08 29.25
CA GLY A 419 0.48 -6.93 28.40
C GLY A 419 1.59 -6.81 27.37
N ARG A 420 1.25 -6.93 26.08
CA ARG A 420 2.25 -6.86 25.02
C ARG A 420 2.73 -5.42 24.90
N GLN A 421 3.90 -5.14 25.43
CA GLN A 421 4.60 -3.87 25.22
C GLN A 421 5.14 -3.73 23.77
N THR A 422 4.95 -4.77 22.95
CA THR A 422 5.45 -4.84 21.58
C THR A 422 4.40 -4.56 20.53
N MET A 423 3.11 -4.37 20.89
CA MET A 423 2.04 -4.05 19.94
C MET A 423 1.24 -2.84 20.41
N HIS A 424 1.19 -1.83 19.54
CA HIS A 424 0.45 -0.60 19.80
C HIS A 424 -0.51 -0.32 18.63
N LEU A 425 -1.69 0.21 18.97
CA LEU A 425 -2.71 0.67 18.02
C LEU A 425 -3.02 2.13 18.29
N PHE A 426 -2.84 2.97 17.30
CA PHE A 426 -3.21 4.37 17.31
C PHE A 426 -4.36 4.61 16.32
N ILE A 427 -5.40 5.27 16.79
CA ILE A 427 -6.53 5.67 15.95
C ILE A 427 -6.52 7.19 15.89
N ASP A 428 -6.47 7.74 14.68
CA ASP A 428 -6.59 9.17 14.42
C ASP A 428 -8.07 9.57 14.54
N PRO A 429 -8.45 10.40 15.53
CA PRO A 429 -9.84 10.81 15.72
C PRO A 429 -10.41 11.51 14.50
N ALA A 430 -11.59 11.09 14.04
CA ALA A 430 -12.21 11.52 12.80
C ALA A 430 -11.30 11.34 11.54
N GLY A 431 -10.20 10.61 11.67
CA GLY A 431 -9.24 10.36 10.61
C GLY A 431 -9.81 9.47 9.51
N SER A 432 -9.31 9.66 8.30
CA SER A 432 -9.63 8.91 7.09
C SER A 432 -8.53 7.89 6.76
N HIS A 433 -8.56 7.32 5.55
CA HIS A 433 -7.50 6.46 5.01
C HIS A 433 -6.12 7.15 4.88
N ARG A 434 -6.11 8.46 5.10
CA ARG A 434 -4.90 9.29 5.14
C ARG A 434 -4.26 9.36 6.53
N ALA A 435 -4.75 8.62 7.52
CA ALA A 435 -4.18 8.58 8.86
C ALA A 435 -2.71 8.11 8.84
N ARG A 436 -1.86 8.90 9.48
CA ARG A 436 -0.40 8.70 9.60
C ARG A 436 0.03 9.11 11.00
N ILE A 437 1.28 8.85 11.39
CA ILE A 437 1.84 9.39 12.65
C ILE A 437 1.70 10.91 12.67
N ASN A 438 1.96 11.57 11.54
CA ASN A 438 1.88 13.04 11.42
C ASN A 438 0.47 13.61 11.56
N THR A 439 -0.60 12.83 11.36
CA THR A 439 -1.99 13.29 11.50
C THR A 439 -2.56 13.05 12.89
N LEU A 440 -1.91 12.21 13.70
CA LEU A 440 -2.34 11.96 15.07
C LEU A 440 -2.34 13.24 15.92
N PRO A 441 -3.20 13.35 16.94
CA PRO A 441 -3.08 14.37 17.97
C PRO A 441 -1.67 14.42 18.58
N ASP A 442 -1.22 15.60 18.97
CA ASP A 442 0.17 15.85 19.39
C ASP A 442 0.68 14.90 20.49
N ASP A 443 -0.16 14.57 21.48
CA ASP A 443 0.18 13.63 22.54
C ASP A 443 0.36 12.20 22.01
N LYS A 444 -0.53 11.76 21.12
CA LYS A 444 -0.48 10.44 20.49
C LYS A 444 0.68 10.32 19.49
N LYS A 445 0.95 11.37 18.73
CA LYS A 445 2.11 11.46 17.87
C LYS A 445 3.41 11.32 18.67
N LYS A 446 3.55 12.08 19.77
CA LYS A 446 4.73 11.98 20.63
C LYS A 446 4.88 10.60 21.24
N GLU A 447 3.79 9.97 21.66
CA GLU A 447 3.77 8.59 22.18
C GLU A 447 4.25 7.59 21.12
N ALA A 448 3.70 7.65 19.89
CA ALA A 448 4.08 6.77 18.79
C ALA A 448 5.56 6.92 18.41
N VAL A 449 6.04 8.16 18.28
CA VAL A 449 7.44 8.45 17.97
C VAL A 449 8.36 7.93 19.07
N ALA A 450 8.06 8.17 20.35
CA ALA A 450 8.88 7.71 21.48
C ALA A 450 8.97 6.17 21.55
N ILE A 451 7.88 5.45 21.20
CA ILE A 451 7.89 3.98 21.11
C ILE A 451 8.86 3.52 20.01
N LEU A 452 8.77 4.12 18.82
CA LEU A 452 9.65 3.76 17.70
C LEU A 452 11.12 4.11 17.98
N GLU A 453 11.40 5.27 18.57
CA GLU A 453 12.75 5.65 19.00
C GLU A 453 13.33 4.65 20.01
N ALA A 454 12.53 4.24 21.01
CA ALA A 454 12.96 3.25 21.99
C ALA A 454 13.27 1.90 21.33
N TRP A 455 12.46 1.45 20.39
CA TRP A 455 12.67 0.19 19.68
C TRP A 455 13.88 0.22 18.74
N LEU A 456 14.17 1.37 18.14
CA LEU A 456 15.36 1.56 17.30
C LEU A 456 16.65 1.58 18.14
N ALA A 457 16.59 2.03 19.41
CA ALA A 457 17.73 2.10 20.30
C ALA A 457 18.12 0.76 20.98
N GLU A 458 17.25 -0.25 20.97
CA GLU A 458 17.53 -1.61 21.47
C GLU A 458 18.44 -2.42 20.54
#